data_83c7117043fa5b63250bb70c449a014c
#
_entry.id   83c7117043fa5b63250bb70c449a014c
#
_cell.length_a   1.000
_cell.length_b   1.000
_cell.length_c   1.000
_cell.angle_alpha   90.00
_cell.angle_beta   90.00
_cell.angle_gamma   90.00
#
_symmetry.space_group_name_H-M   'P 1'
#
loop_
_entity.id
_entity.type
_entity.pdbx_description
1 polymer ?
#
loop_
_entity_poly.entity_id
_entity_poly.type
_entity_poly.pdbx_seq_one_letter_code
_entity_poly.pdbx_strand_id
1 'polypeptide(L)'
;MAEEKPKKPEEMIDVDLVPESGDWMTPETHFRKGTYCYGAPLKHQRYLGLPNQREWQPHDMDWKLPENWKEIILEEMERLVRRHRSFRLFLDICVRCGACADKCHYFIGSGDPKNMPVMRAELLRSVYRRYFTVSGKLFGKLVGARELSEDVLKEWFYYFYQCSECRRCSVYCPYGIDTCEITMMARELLNSVGCNIQWVIEPASNCFRTGNHLGVPPHAFKETLEFAVDEIKELTGITVNLPINRKGAEILFIAPSADYFASPHWYTLLGYLMLFNEIGLDYTWSAYASEGGNFGLFHSSELAKRLNHKIYAEAKRLGVKWILGGECGHMWRVIHQYMDTFNGPADFLEVPKSPITGTVFENAQSTRMVHIAEFTSDLIYNGKLKLAPSRNDKWKITFHDSCNPARSMGLLEEPRYIIKNTCRAFYEMPENTIREKTFCCGSGAGLGADENIEVRLRGGLPRAYAVKYVKEKYGVNMVACMCAIDKAALPPLFEYWVPGIEVCGVHELVGNALVMKGEKERTTNLRGEPLHE
;
A
#
# COMPACT_ATOMS: atom_id res chain seq x y z
N MET A 1 -3.04 32.58 -26.06
CA MET A 1 -2.49 31.93 -24.87
C MET A 1 -1.21 31.27 -25.32
N ALA A 2 -0.07 31.66 -24.75
CA ALA A 2 1.21 31.03 -25.06
C ALA A 2 1.16 29.58 -24.54
N GLU A 3 1.39 28.60 -25.43
CA GLU A 3 1.59 27.21 -25.01
C GLU A 3 2.80 27.18 -24.07
N GLU A 4 2.57 26.91 -22.79
CA GLU A 4 3.66 26.64 -21.86
C GLU A 4 4.37 25.37 -22.33
N LYS A 5 5.66 25.49 -22.62
CA LYS A 5 6.50 24.34 -22.93
C LYS A 5 6.46 23.33 -21.78
N PRO A 6 6.41 22.03 -22.05
CA PRO A 6 6.43 21.02 -21.00
C PRO A 6 7.67 21.21 -20.13
N LYS A 7 7.46 21.36 -18.84
CA LYS A 7 8.55 21.50 -17.84
C LYS A 7 9.35 20.21 -17.76
N LYS A 8 10.65 20.32 -17.54
CA LYS A 8 11.48 19.14 -17.27
C LYS A 8 11.08 18.48 -15.94
N PRO A 9 11.31 17.18 -15.76
CA PRO A 9 10.97 16.49 -14.50
C PRO A 9 11.49 17.19 -13.23
N GLU A 10 12.66 17.81 -13.31
CA GLU A 10 13.25 18.58 -12.21
C GLU A 10 12.51 19.89 -11.92
N GLU A 11 11.81 20.43 -12.90
CA GLU A 11 11.03 21.68 -12.82
C GLU A 11 9.56 21.44 -12.43
N MET A 12 9.15 20.16 -12.29
CA MET A 12 7.78 19.76 -11.97
C MET A 12 7.49 19.73 -10.47
N ILE A 13 8.52 19.75 -9.63
CA ILE A 13 8.34 19.87 -8.18
C ILE A 13 7.94 21.31 -7.90
N ASP A 14 6.75 21.48 -7.36
CA ASP A 14 6.35 22.78 -6.83
C ASP A 14 7.27 23.13 -5.67
N VAL A 15 8.06 24.19 -5.83
CA VAL A 15 9.05 24.63 -4.84
C VAL A 15 8.39 24.94 -3.49
N ASP A 16 7.12 25.36 -3.52
CA ASP A 16 6.32 25.64 -2.32
C ASP A 16 5.96 24.37 -1.53
N LEU A 17 6.09 23.19 -2.14
CA LEU A 17 5.91 21.89 -1.45
C LEU A 17 7.19 21.39 -0.76
N VAL A 18 8.31 22.04 -1.03
CA VAL A 18 9.61 21.72 -0.43
C VAL A 18 9.89 22.80 0.62
N PRO A 19 10.10 22.46 1.90
CA PRO A 19 10.46 23.45 2.91
C PRO A 19 11.75 24.20 2.54
N GLU A 20 11.78 25.50 2.76
CA GLU A 20 12.94 26.35 2.50
C GLU A 20 14.17 26.01 3.36
N SER A 21 14.00 25.31 4.48
CA SER A 21 15.10 24.89 5.33
C SER A 21 15.88 23.74 4.69
N GLY A 22 17.21 23.80 4.68
CA GLY A 22 18.14 22.85 4.06
C GLY A 22 18.12 21.40 4.59
N ASP A 23 17.09 21.00 5.34
CA ASP A 23 16.90 19.66 5.86
C ASP A 23 16.28 18.67 4.86
N TRP A 24 15.92 19.12 3.66
CA TRP A 24 15.40 18.28 2.61
C TRP A 24 16.53 17.60 1.85
N MET A 25 16.70 16.29 2.09
CA MET A 25 17.51 15.47 1.23
C MET A 25 16.76 15.20 -0.07
N THR A 26 17.45 15.32 -1.19
CA THR A 26 16.98 14.76 -2.45
C THR A 26 17.02 13.22 -2.36
N PRO A 27 16.27 12.47 -3.20
CA PRO A 27 16.41 11.01 -3.25
C PRO A 27 17.86 10.57 -3.44
N GLU A 28 18.64 11.31 -4.22
CA GLU A 28 20.05 11.04 -4.48
C GLU A 28 20.94 11.18 -3.23
N THR A 29 20.59 12.05 -2.30
CA THR A 29 21.30 12.17 -1.01
C THR A 29 20.87 11.11 -0.01
N HIS A 30 19.67 10.57 -0.17
CA HIS A 30 19.16 9.48 0.65
C HIS A 30 19.76 8.14 0.22
N PHE A 31 19.99 7.97 -1.08
CA PHE A 31 20.48 6.74 -1.68
C PHE A 31 21.97 6.88 -1.97
N ARG A 32 22.78 5.99 -1.42
CA ARG A 32 24.22 5.97 -1.68
C ARG A 32 24.47 5.45 -3.09
N LYS A 33 24.96 6.31 -3.98
CA LYS A 33 25.29 5.91 -5.36
C LYS A 33 26.30 4.76 -5.37
N GLY A 34 26.06 3.78 -6.22
CA GLY A 34 26.96 2.65 -6.44
C GLY A 34 26.91 1.57 -5.36
N THR A 35 26.03 1.71 -4.36
CA THR A 35 25.84 0.70 -3.30
C THR A 35 24.51 -0.04 -3.40
N TYR A 36 23.73 0.23 -4.46
CA TYR A 36 22.44 -0.40 -4.66
C TYR A 36 22.60 -1.84 -5.14
N CYS A 37 21.81 -2.73 -4.56
CA CYS A 37 21.65 -4.08 -5.06
C CYS A 37 20.59 -4.06 -6.16
N TYR A 38 21.03 -3.89 -7.39
CA TYR A 38 20.15 -3.92 -8.55
C TYR A 38 19.79 -5.36 -8.93
N GLY A 39 18.62 -5.51 -9.50
CA GLY A 39 18.05 -6.79 -9.87
C GLY A 39 17.13 -7.33 -8.79
N ALA A 40 16.44 -8.40 -9.08
CA ALA A 40 15.47 -8.99 -8.17
C ALA A 40 16.14 -10.04 -7.28
N PRO A 41 16.79 -9.64 -6.21
CA PRO A 41 17.47 -10.57 -5.32
C PRO A 41 16.49 -11.45 -4.56
N LEU A 42 15.19 -11.18 -4.67
CA LEU A 42 14.12 -11.93 -4.04
C LEU A 42 13.63 -13.10 -4.90
N LYS A 43 14.44 -13.54 -5.86
CA LYS A 43 14.20 -14.81 -6.55
C LYS A 43 14.26 -15.94 -5.54
N HIS A 44 13.43 -16.90 -5.76
CA HIS A 44 13.17 -17.90 -4.77
C HIS A 44 14.24 -18.99 -4.75
N GLN A 45 14.55 -19.47 -3.58
CA GLN A 45 15.40 -20.62 -3.37
C GLN A 45 14.74 -21.93 -3.78
N ARG A 46 13.40 -21.97 -3.80
CA ARG A 46 12.66 -23.17 -4.17
C ARG A 46 11.93 -22.98 -5.48
N TYR A 47 12.07 -23.99 -6.33
CA TYR A 47 11.45 -24.02 -7.63
C TYR A 47 9.95 -24.33 -7.51
N LEU A 48 9.11 -23.48 -8.13
CA LEU A 48 7.65 -23.67 -8.19
C LEU A 48 7.19 -24.33 -9.50
N GLY A 49 8.10 -24.62 -10.42
CA GLY A 49 7.75 -25.13 -11.75
C GLY A 49 7.31 -24.03 -12.73
N LEU A 50 7.56 -22.77 -12.42
CA LEU A 50 7.25 -21.66 -13.30
C LEU A 50 8.25 -21.55 -14.46
N PRO A 51 7.80 -21.20 -15.67
CA PRO A 51 8.70 -20.96 -16.79
C PRO A 51 9.75 -19.89 -16.45
N ASN A 52 11.00 -20.12 -16.87
CA ASN A 52 12.14 -19.22 -16.66
C ASN A 52 12.48 -18.90 -15.20
N GLN A 53 11.98 -19.70 -14.28
CA GLN A 53 12.31 -19.56 -12.87
C GLN A 53 13.79 -19.88 -12.62
N ARG A 54 14.48 -19.03 -11.83
CA ARG A 54 15.85 -19.25 -11.38
C ARG A 54 15.88 -19.46 -9.87
N GLU A 55 16.75 -20.34 -9.43
CA GLU A 55 17.20 -20.30 -8.04
C GLU A 55 18.10 -19.09 -7.86
N TRP A 56 17.82 -18.31 -6.83
CA TRP A 56 18.64 -17.18 -6.48
C TRP A 56 19.50 -17.51 -5.25
N GLN A 57 20.77 -17.17 -5.32
CA GLN A 57 21.72 -17.35 -4.24
C GLN A 57 22.08 -15.99 -3.63
N PRO A 58 22.01 -15.82 -2.30
CA PRO A 58 22.37 -14.54 -1.64
C PRO A 58 23.79 -14.07 -1.96
N HIS A 59 24.67 -15.00 -2.33
CA HIS A 59 26.06 -14.71 -2.62
C HIS A 59 26.32 -14.14 -4.02
N ASP A 60 25.34 -14.18 -4.91
CA ASP A 60 25.47 -13.69 -6.28
C ASP A 60 25.32 -12.16 -6.40
N MET A 61 25.16 -11.47 -5.29
CA MET A 61 25.01 -10.01 -5.26
C MET A 61 26.34 -9.30 -5.33
N ASP A 62 26.43 -8.29 -6.20
CA ASP A 62 27.56 -7.36 -6.26
C ASP A 62 27.38 -6.27 -5.21
N TRP A 63 27.96 -6.48 -4.04
CA TRP A 63 27.88 -5.56 -2.90
C TRP A 63 29.01 -4.53 -2.94
N LYS A 64 28.66 -3.27 -3.02
CA LYS A 64 29.60 -2.13 -2.95
C LYS A 64 29.40 -1.38 -1.64
N LEU A 65 29.84 -1.98 -0.56
CA LEU A 65 29.72 -1.39 0.77
C LEU A 65 30.78 -0.29 1.01
N PRO A 66 30.43 0.76 1.80
CA PRO A 66 31.43 1.68 2.32
C PRO A 66 32.46 0.94 3.20
N GLU A 67 33.70 1.42 3.27
CA GLU A 67 34.74 0.78 4.11
C GLU A 67 34.32 0.64 5.57
N ASN A 68 33.65 1.66 6.11
CA ASN A 68 33.15 1.70 7.50
C ASN A 68 31.69 1.29 7.64
N TRP A 69 31.20 0.39 6.78
CA TRP A 69 29.79 0.00 6.76
C TRP A 69 29.27 -0.58 8.08
N LYS A 70 30.12 -1.26 8.86
CA LYS A 70 29.74 -1.83 10.16
C LYS A 70 29.45 -0.74 11.18
N GLU A 71 30.32 0.25 11.24
CA GLU A 71 30.15 1.42 12.11
C GLU A 71 28.86 2.16 11.77
N ILE A 72 28.63 2.40 10.47
CA ILE A 72 27.40 3.07 10.00
C ILE A 72 26.15 2.30 10.45
N ILE A 73 26.10 0.98 10.29
CA ILE A 73 24.95 0.17 10.70
C ILE A 73 24.77 0.20 12.23
N LEU A 74 25.86 0.11 12.99
CA LEU A 74 25.77 0.09 14.46
C LEU A 74 25.35 1.46 15.03
N GLU A 75 25.85 2.56 14.48
CA GLU A 75 25.42 3.91 14.84
C GLU A 75 23.95 4.13 14.50
N GLU A 76 23.52 3.69 13.31
CA GLU A 76 22.13 3.79 12.90
C GLU A 76 21.21 2.91 13.77
N MET A 77 21.65 1.71 14.13
CA MET A 77 20.91 0.84 15.06
C MET A 77 20.76 1.49 16.43
N GLU A 78 21.82 2.11 16.95
CA GLU A 78 21.75 2.86 18.20
C GLU A 78 20.76 4.02 18.11
N ARG A 79 20.77 4.76 17.01
CA ARG A 79 19.85 5.86 16.74
C ARG A 79 18.41 5.36 16.72
N LEU A 80 18.13 4.28 16.01
CA LEU A 80 16.78 3.70 15.90
C LEU A 80 16.28 3.17 17.25
N VAL A 81 17.12 2.46 18.01
CA VAL A 81 16.79 1.94 19.35
C VAL A 81 16.48 3.08 20.33
N ARG A 82 17.16 4.21 20.22
CA ARG A 82 16.88 5.39 21.06
C ARG A 82 15.62 6.14 20.62
N ARG A 83 15.41 6.27 19.32
CA ARG A 83 14.28 7.03 18.75
C ARG A 83 12.96 6.26 18.82
N HIS A 84 12.96 4.98 18.48
CA HIS A 84 11.78 4.12 18.43
C HIS A 84 11.71 3.21 19.65
N ARG A 85 10.98 3.64 20.68
CA ARG A 85 10.83 2.86 21.92
C ARG A 85 10.19 1.50 21.69
N SER A 86 9.22 1.41 20.78
CA SER A 86 8.57 0.17 20.35
C SER A 86 9.57 -0.83 19.77
N PHE A 87 10.45 -0.37 18.89
CA PHE A 87 11.50 -1.21 18.29
C PHE A 87 12.39 -1.87 19.35
N ARG A 88 12.90 -1.08 20.31
CA ARG A 88 13.69 -1.61 21.43
C ARG A 88 12.88 -2.63 22.24
N LEU A 89 11.64 -2.28 22.59
CA LEU A 89 10.76 -3.15 23.35
C LEU A 89 10.54 -4.49 22.62
N PHE A 90 10.25 -4.47 21.32
CA PHE A 90 10.02 -5.66 20.52
C PHE A 90 11.25 -6.55 20.36
N LEU A 91 12.46 -5.97 20.38
CA LEU A 91 13.69 -6.75 20.41
C LEU A 91 13.91 -7.43 21.77
N ASP A 92 13.52 -6.80 22.88
CA ASP A 92 13.78 -7.28 24.25
C ASP A 92 12.74 -8.29 24.74
N ILE A 93 11.43 -8.08 24.48
CA ILE A 93 10.34 -8.86 25.12
C ILE A 93 10.00 -10.19 24.44
N CYS A 94 10.53 -10.47 23.25
CA CYS A 94 10.20 -11.70 22.53
C CYS A 94 10.74 -12.95 23.23
N VAL A 95 9.85 -13.77 23.76
CA VAL A 95 10.20 -15.05 24.42
C VAL A 95 10.30 -16.24 23.46
N ARG A 96 10.21 -16.01 22.13
CA ARG A 96 10.29 -17.04 21.09
C ARG A 96 9.26 -18.16 21.22
N CYS A 97 8.07 -17.86 21.71
CA CYS A 97 6.98 -18.83 21.91
C CYS A 97 6.47 -19.50 20.61
N GLY A 98 6.79 -18.92 19.42
CA GLY A 98 6.39 -19.49 18.13
C GLY A 98 4.94 -19.23 17.71
N ALA A 99 4.12 -18.53 18.50
CA ALA A 99 2.70 -18.26 18.17
C ALA A 99 2.48 -17.58 16.81
N CYS A 100 3.47 -16.84 16.32
CA CYS A 100 3.45 -16.19 15.01
C CYS A 100 3.96 -17.07 13.85
N ALA A 101 4.57 -18.22 14.11
CA ALA A 101 5.33 -18.99 13.13
C ALA A 101 4.47 -19.42 11.94
N ASP A 102 3.40 -20.16 12.17
CA ASP A 102 2.47 -20.69 11.19
C ASP A 102 1.43 -19.64 10.69
N LYS A 103 1.57 -18.39 11.12
CA LYS A 103 0.69 -17.29 10.70
C LYS A 103 1.25 -16.51 9.50
N CYS A 104 2.54 -16.66 9.22
CA CYS A 104 3.19 -15.98 8.10
C CYS A 104 2.87 -16.69 6.77
N HIS A 105 2.29 -15.96 5.86
CA HIS A 105 1.95 -16.46 4.53
C HIS A 105 3.21 -16.85 3.71
N TYR A 106 4.34 -16.14 3.88
CA TYR A 106 5.59 -16.53 3.23
C TYR A 106 6.19 -17.81 3.79
N PHE A 107 6.08 -18.04 5.10
CA PHE A 107 6.48 -19.31 5.69
C PHE A 107 5.61 -20.46 5.16
N ILE A 108 4.30 -20.27 5.14
CA ILE A 108 3.35 -21.26 4.63
C ILE A 108 3.66 -21.60 3.16
N GLY A 109 3.87 -20.57 2.32
CA GLY A 109 4.12 -20.75 0.90
C GLY A 109 5.52 -21.27 0.53
N SER A 110 6.55 -20.96 1.32
CA SER A 110 7.94 -21.34 1.04
C SER A 110 8.40 -22.59 1.80
N GLY A 111 7.84 -22.82 3.00
CA GLY A 111 8.34 -23.81 3.95
C GLY A 111 9.72 -23.48 4.52
N ASP A 112 10.26 -22.27 4.29
CA ASP A 112 11.56 -21.85 4.80
C ASP A 112 11.42 -21.35 6.25
N PRO A 113 12.06 -22.01 7.24
CA PRO A 113 11.95 -21.63 8.64
C PRO A 113 12.37 -20.20 8.94
N LYS A 114 13.29 -19.60 8.18
CA LYS A 114 13.73 -18.21 8.36
C LYS A 114 12.65 -17.19 7.95
N ASN A 115 11.64 -17.62 7.20
CA ASN A 115 10.45 -16.83 6.91
C ASN A 115 9.41 -16.82 8.06
N MET A 116 9.58 -17.64 9.10
CA MET A 116 8.79 -17.46 10.32
C MET A 116 9.06 -16.08 10.93
N PRO A 117 8.05 -15.31 11.33
CA PRO A 117 8.26 -13.97 11.87
C PRO A 117 9.22 -13.91 13.06
N VAL A 118 9.14 -14.88 13.96
CA VAL A 118 10.06 -14.99 15.10
C VAL A 118 11.50 -15.22 14.66
N MET A 119 11.73 -16.06 13.64
CA MET A 119 13.07 -16.36 13.12
C MET A 119 13.63 -15.19 12.31
N ARG A 120 12.79 -14.54 11.49
CA ARG A 120 13.18 -13.32 10.78
C ARG A 120 13.60 -12.22 11.75
N ALA A 121 12.81 -11.97 12.79
CA ALA A 121 13.17 -11.01 13.83
C ALA A 121 14.45 -11.39 14.59
N GLU A 122 14.73 -12.69 14.73
CA GLU A 122 15.95 -13.19 15.38
C GLU A 122 17.22 -12.88 14.60
N LEU A 123 17.13 -12.77 13.27
CA LEU A 123 18.27 -12.33 12.44
C LEU A 123 18.80 -10.97 12.91
N LEU A 124 17.91 -10.03 13.17
CA LEU A 124 18.29 -8.70 13.67
C LEU A 124 18.59 -8.73 15.17
N ARG A 125 17.76 -9.42 15.97
CA ARG A 125 17.88 -9.49 17.42
C ARG A 125 19.20 -10.11 17.88
N SER A 126 19.74 -11.08 17.13
CA SER A 126 21.04 -11.71 17.46
C SER A 126 22.20 -10.70 17.37
N VAL A 127 22.17 -9.79 16.39
CA VAL A 127 23.15 -8.70 16.27
C VAL A 127 22.89 -7.63 17.35
N TYR A 128 21.63 -7.23 17.57
CA TYR A 128 21.27 -6.33 18.66
C TYR A 128 21.82 -6.83 20.00
N ARG A 129 21.63 -8.13 20.32
CA ARG A 129 22.20 -8.72 21.55
C ARG A 129 23.70 -8.54 21.62
N ARG A 130 24.43 -8.79 20.52
CA ARG A 130 25.90 -8.73 20.51
C ARG A 130 26.43 -7.35 20.90
N TYR A 131 25.80 -6.30 20.40
CA TYR A 131 26.35 -4.95 20.54
C TYR A 131 25.63 -4.08 21.60
N PHE A 132 24.38 -4.39 21.95
CA PHE A 132 23.57 -3.51 22.79
C PHE A 132 23.10 -4.13 24.14
N THR A 133 23.40 -5.41 24.38
CA THR A 133 23.08 -6.03 25.67
C THR A 133 24.34 -6.48 26.42
N VAL A 134 24.30 -6.42 27.74
CA VAL A 134 25.41 -6.86 28.60
C VAL A 134 25.69 -8.35 28.41
N SER A 135 24.64 -9.18 28.40
CA SER A 135 24.76 -10.63 28.22
C SER A 135 25.37 -11.00 26.87
N GLY A 136 24.97 -10.32 25.79
CA GLY A 136 25.52 -10.55 24.46
C GLY A 136 26.97 -10.15 24.31
N LYS A 137 27.38 -9.06 24.96
CA LYS A 137 28.80 -8.63 24.99
C LYS A 137 29.70 -9.62 25.75
N LEU A 138 29.21 -10.16 26.87
CA LEU A 138 30.00 -11.04 27.74
C LEU A 138 30.00 -12.49 27.27
N PHE A 139 28.84 -13.04 26.88
CA PHE A 139 28.66 -14.47 26.61
C PHE A 139 28.54 -14.81 25.12
N GLY A 140 28.43 -13.81 24.23
CA GLY A 140 28.47 -13.97 22.77
C GLY A 140 27.54 -15.08 22.26
N LYS A 141 28.10 -16.06 21.57
CA LYS A 141 27.33 -17.16 20.94
C LYS A 141 26.54 -18.00 21.94
N LEU A 142 26.95 -18.10 23.20
CA LEU A 142 26.24 -18.88 24.22
C LEU A 142 24.82 -18.34 24.49
N VAL A 143 24.60 -17.06 24.29
CA VAL A 143 23.29 -16.42 24.42
C VAL A 143 22.64 -16.12 23.06
N GLY A 144 23.16 -16.72 21.97
CA GLY A 144 22.65 -16.52 20.61
C GLY A 144 22.97 -15.15 20.03
N ALA A 145 24.02 -14.47 20.52
CA ALA A 145 24.49 -13.24 19.91
C ALA A 145 25.39 -13.53 18.69
N ARG A 146 25.21 -12.75 17.61
CA ARG A 146 25.98 -12.86 16.36
C ARG A 146 26.73 -11.56 16.09
N GLU A 147 27.95 -11.68 15.60
CA GLU A 147 28.69 -10.53 15.08
C GLU A 147 28.17 -10.12 13.72
N LEU A 148 28.17 -8.82 13.46
CA LEU A 148 27.79 -8.27 12.17
C LEU A 148 28.89 -8.57 11.14
N SER A 149 28.54 -9.29 10.08
CA SER A 149 29.39 -9.64 8.94
C SER A 149 28.64 -9.41 7.64
N GLU A 150 29.33 -9.44 6.50
CA GLU A 150 28.68 -9.35 5.19
C GLU A 150 27.65 -10.46 4.95
N ASP A 151 27.95 -11.69 5.40
CA ASP A 151 27.00 -12.81 5.29
C ASP A 151 25.73 -12.54 6.09
N VAL A 152 25.85 -11.93 7.28
CA VAL A 152 24.69 -11.51 8.08
C VAL A 152 23.92 -10.41 7.37
N LEU A 153 24.60 -9.47 6.74
CA LEU A 153 23.97 -8.38 6.00
C LEU A 153 23.23 -8.90 4.76
N LYS A 154 23.83 -9.85 4.02
CA LYS A 154 23.19 -10.54 2.89
C LYS A 154 21.97 -11.34 3.33
N GLU A 155 22.06 -12.03 4.46
CA GLU A 155 20.94 -12.74 5.06
C GLU A 155 19.80 -11.78 5.44
N TRP A 156 20.10 -10.63 6.04
CA TRP A 156 19.10 -9.60 6.33
C TRP A 156 18.43 -9.10 5.06
N PHE A 157 19.20 -8.75 4.05
CA PHE A 157 18.68 -8.31 2.77
C PHE A 157 17.71 -9.33 2.18
N TYR A 158 18.10 -10.60 2.13
CA TYR A 158 17.29 -11.67 1.58
C TYR A 158 15.96 -11.86 2.33
N TYR A 159 15.99 -11.96 3.66
CA TYR A 159 14.80 -12.29 4.43
C TYR A 159 13.92 -11.11 4.80
N PHE A 160 14.47 -9.94 5.06
CA PHE A 160 13.65 -8.77 5.38
C PHE A 160 12.91 -8.23 4.16
N TYR A 161 13.45 -8.37 2.95
CA TYR A 161 12.71 -8.04 1.73
C TYR A 161 11.70 -9.11 1.30
N GLN A 162 11.64 -10.28 1.93
CA GLN A 162 10.56 -11.25 1.79
C GLN A 162 9.37 -11.02 2.74
N CYS A 163 9.30 -9.89 3.41
CA CYS A 163 8.18 -9.51 4.27
C CYS A 163 7.32 -8.46 3.58
N SER A 164 6.05 -8.74 3.36
CA SER A 164 5.07 -7.77 2.81
C SER A 164 4.54 -6.79 3.84
N GLU A 165 5.06 -6.83 5.07
CA GLU A 165 4.65 -5.96 6.17
C GLU A 165 3.13 -5.99 6.47
N CYS A 166 2.48 -7.12 6.24
CA CYS A 166 1.04 -7.29 6.39
C CYS A 166 0.54 -7.36 7.84
N ARG A 167 1.43 -7.48 8.85
CA ARG A 167 1.13 -7.51 10.29
C ARG A 167 0.26 -8.68 10.77
N ARG A 168 0.01 -9.72 9.96
CA ARG A 168 -0.78 -10.87 10.43
C ARG A 168 -0.15 -11.56 11.64
N CYS A 169 1.17 -11.66 11.67
CA CYS A 169 1.91 -12.20 12.81
C CYS A 169 1.70 -11.41 14.11
N SER A 170 1.48 -10.09 14.02
CA SER A 170 1.23 -9.23 15.17
C SER A 170 -0.13 -9.50 15.82
N VAL A 171 -1.16 -9.84 15.02
CA VAL A 171 -2.50 -10.22 15.53
C VAL A 171 -2.46 -11.45 16.45
N TYR A 172 -1.54 -12.37 16.16
CA TYR A 172 -1.39 -13.62 16.94
C TYR A 172 -0.30 -13.56 18.00
N CYS A 173 0.39 -12.45 18.14
CA CYS A 173 1.44 -12.30 19.13
C CYS A 173 0.83 -12.00 20.51
N PRO A 174 0.99 -12.88 21.53
CA PRO A 174 0.42 -12.65 22.86
C PRO A 174 1.09 -11.50 23.61
N TYR A 175 2.24 -11.00 23.10
CA TYR A 175 2.99 -9.89 23.67
C TYR A 175 2.83 -8.59 22.86
N GLY A 176 1.97 -8.58 21.84
CA GLY A 176 1.72 -7.39 21.02
C GLY A 176 2.90 -6.94 20.15
N ILE A 177 3.86 -7.83 19.86
CA ILE A 177 5.05 -7.48 19.05
C ILE A 177 4.63 -7.23 17.60
N ASP A 178 4.94 -6.05 17.06
CA ASP A 178 4.86 -5.79 15.64
C ASP A 178 6.17 -6.18 14.94
N THR A 179 6.21 -7.42 14.43
CA THR A 179 7.36 -7.94 13.68
C THR A 179 7.59 -7.15 12.38
N CYS A 180 6.56 -6.48 11.89
CA CYS A 180 6.64 -5.63 10.72
C CYS A 180 7.49 -4.38 10.99
N GLU A 181 7.34 -3.75 12.17
CA GLU A 181 8.20 -2.65 12.58
C GLU A 181 9.67 -3.08 12.67
N ILE A 182 9.94 -4.29 13.17
CA ILE A 182 11.31 -4.85 13.15
C ILE A 182 11.83 -4.96 11.72
N THR A 183 10.99 -5.38 10.76
CA THR A 183 11.35 -5.46 9.34
C THR A 183 11.66 -4.09 8.74
N MET A 184 10.82 -3.09 9.03
CA MET A 184 11.03 -1.71 8.58
C MET A 184 12.36 -1.16 9.09
N MET A 185 12.65 -1.32 10.38
CA MET A 185 13.93 -0.86 10.96
C MET A 185 15.11 -1.62 10.37
N ALA A 186 15.00 -2.91 10.11
CA ALA A 186 16.06 -3.68 9.44
C ALA A 186 16.34 -3.19 8.01
N ARG A 187 15.29 -2.81 7.27
CA ARG A 187 15.44 -2.19 5.94
C ARG A 187 16.07 -0.80 6.03
N GLU A 188 15.74 0.00 7.04
CA GLU A 188 16.38 1.29 7.29
C GLU A 188 17.89 1.12 7.56
N LEU A 189 18.28 0.09 8.33
CA LEU A 189 19.69 -0.28 8.53
C LEU A 189 20.38 -0.68 7.22
N LEU A 190 19.75 -1.52 6.41
CA LEU A 190 20.26 -1.89 5.09
C LEU A 190 20.43 -0.66 4.20
N ASN A 191 19.43 0.22 4.21
CA ASN A 191 19.46 1.46 3.45
C ASN A 191 20.60 2.39 3.87
N SER A 192 20.95 2.45 5.15
CA SER A 192 22.03 3.31 5.65
C SER A 192 23.39 3.03 5.00
N VAL A 193 23.59 1.83 4.47
CA VAL A 193 24.78 1.41 3.71
C VAL A 193 24.53 1.21 2.22
N GLY A 194 23.34 1.61 1.72
CA GLY A 194 22.97 1.56 0.31
C GLY A 194 22.44 0.20 -0.17
N CYS A 195 22.17 -0.73 0.72
CA CYS A 195 21.61 -2.03 0.39
C CYS A 195 20.09 -1.93 0.24
N ASN A 196 19.63 -1.56 -0.93
CA ASN A 196 18.20 -1.40 -1.27
C ASN A 196 17.84 -2.17 -2.52
N ILE A 197 16.54 -2.37 -2.74
CA ILE A 197 16.02 -2.87 -4.00
C ILE A 197 15.51 -1.72 -4.87
N GLN A 198 15.75 -1.79 -6.16
CA GLN A 198 15.38 -0.78 -7.15
C GLN A 198 13.89 -0.41 -7.08
N TRP A 199 13.03 -1.40 -6.90
CA TRP A 199 11.57 -1.25 -6.85
C TRP A 199 11.03 -0.44 -5.63
N VAL A 200 11.88 -0.14 -4.67
CA VAL A 200 11.55 0.79 -3.58
C VAL A 200 12.15 2.16 -3.86
N ILE A 201 13.36 2.18 -4.41
CA ILE A 201 14.12 3.42 -4.68
C ILE A 201 13.45 4.25 -5.77
N GLU A 202 13.13 3.64 -6.92
CA GLU A 202 12.52 4.36 -8.05
C GLU A 202 11.15 4.93 -7.73
N PRO A 203 10.18 4.16 -7.20
CA PRO A 203 8.89 4.72 -6.81
C PRO A 203 9.00 5.81 -5.76
N ALA A 204 9.91 5.66 -4.77
CA ALA A 204 10.13 6.69 -3.76
C ALA A 204 10.71 7.98 -4.37
N SER A 205 11.66 7.85 -5.29
CA SER A 205 12.25 8.96 -6.05
C SER A 205 11.18 9.66 -6.91
N ASN A 206 10.34 8.89 -7.58
CA ASN A 206 9.23 9.43 -8.38
C ASN A 206 8.21 10.17 -7.52
N CYS A 207 7.79 9.60 -6.39
CA CYS A 207 6.90 10.30 -5.44
C CYS A 207 7.51 11.62 -4.98
N PHE A 208 8.82 11.66 -4.75
CA PHE A 208 9.51 12.88 -4.37
C PHE A 208 9.50 13.93 -5.48
N ARG A 209 9.74 13.52 -6.73
CA ARG A 209 9.87 14.43 -7.89
C ARG A 209 8.52 14.89 -8.44
N THR A 210 7.58 13.96 -8.61
CA THR A 210 6.32 14.20 -9.34
C THR A 210 5.07 14.09 -8.47
N GLY A 211 5.21 13.68 -7.19
CA GLY A 211 4.07 13.46 -6.29
C GLY A 211 3.32 12.15 -6.53
N ASN A 212 3.83 11.27 -7.40
CA ASN A 212 3.27 9.95 -7.66
C ASN A 212 4.36 8.92 -7.98
N HIS A 213 4.12 7.65 -7.66
CA HIS A 213 5.15 6.61 -7.76
C HIS A 213 5.50 6.20 -9.21
N LEU A 214 4.60 6.46 -10.16
CA LEU A 214 4.84 6.17 -11.59
C LEU A 214 5.66 7.27 -12.29
N GLY A 215 5.95 8.38 -11.61
CA GLY A 215 6.72 9.47 -12.20
C GLY A 215 5.97 10.25 -13.29
N VAL A 216 4.64 10.20 -13.27
CA VAL A 216 3.80 10.84 -14.29
C VAL A 216 3.82 12.35 -14.12
N PRO A 217 4.17 13.10 -15.17
CA PRO A 217 4.19 14.55 -15.13
C PRO A 217 2.76 15.14 -15.12
N PRO A 218 2.57 16.37 -14.60
CA PRO A 218 1.25 16.98 -14.42
C PRO A 218 0.38 17.05 -15.68
N HIS A 219 0.97 17.26 -16.88
CA HIS A 219 0.21 17.30 -18.13
C HIS A 219 -0.37 15.92 -18.49
N ALA A 220 0.45 14.87 -18.44
CA ALA A 220 -0.01 13.51 -18.71
C ALA A 220 -1.04 13.03 -17.66
N PHE A 221 -0.85 13.40 -16.40
CA PHE A 221 -1.85 13.19 -15.37
C PHE A 221 -3.21 13.79 -15.72
N LYS A 222 -3.21 15.05 -16.19
CA LYS A 222 -4.43 15.74 -16.60
C LYS A 222 -5.08 15.06 -17.81
N GLU A 223 -4.32 14.78 -18.87
CA GLU A 223 -4.81 14.12 -20.08
C GLU A 223 -5.45 12.75 -19.78
N THR A 224 -4.82 11.96 -18.91
CA THR A 224 -5.37 10.67 -18.49
C THR A 224 -6.71 10.81 -17.78
N LEU A 225 -6.83 11.78 -16.87
CA LEU A 225 -8.11 12.02 -16.18
C LEU A 225 -9.18 12.56 -17.13
N GLU A 226 -8.82 13.39 -18.12
CA GLU A 226 -9.74 13.86 -19.16
C GLU A 226 -10.26 12.68 -20.01
N PHE A 227 -9.41 11.70 -20.33
CA PHE A 227 -9.84 10.47 -21.00
C PHE A 227 -10.90 9.69 -20.18
N ALA A 228 -10.72 9.61 -18.86
CA ALA A 228 -11.73 8.99 -17.98
C ALA A 228 -13.09 9.71 -18.03
N VAL A 229 -13.08 11.05 -18.14
CA VAL A 229 -14.31 11.84 -18.29
C VAL A 229 -15.03 11.51 -19.62
N ASP A 230 -14.27 11.37 -20.71
CA ASP A 230 -14.83 11.02 -22.02
C ASP A 230 -15.43 9.61 -22.01
N GLU A 231 -14.76 8.64 -21.39
CA GLU A 231 -15.28 7.27 -21.26
C GLU A 231 -16.57 7.23 -20.45
N ILE A 232 -16.63 7.96 -19.33
CA ILE A 232 -17.87 8.07 -18.54
C ILE A 232 -18.99 8.70 -19.37
N LYS A 233 -18.67 9.73 -20.17
CA LYS A 233 -19.64 10.39 -21.05
C LYS A 233 -20.15 9.44 -22.14
N GLU A 234 -19.28 8.63 -22.73
CA GLU A 234 -19.70 7.61 -23.69
C GLU A 234 -20.63 6.58 -23.07
N LEU A 235 -20.31 6.13 -21.86
CA LEU A 235 -21.08 5.13 -21.13
C LEU A 235 -22.43 5.66 -20.64
N THR A 236 -22.48 6.85 -20.05
CA THR A 236 -23.65 7.38 -19.31
C THR A 236 -24.37 8.52 -19.99
N GLY A 237 -23.75 9.17 -20.97
CA GLY A 237 -24.22 10.44 -21.57
C GLY A 237 -23.92 11.67 -20.70
N ILE A 238 -23.29 11.52 -19.56
CA ILE A 238 -23.03 12.59 -18.58
C ILE A 238 -21.56 12.97 -18.60
N THR A 239 -21.28 14.27 -18.77
CA THR A 239 -19.92 14.82 -18.59
C THR A 239 -19.69 15.12 -17.13
N VAL A 240 -18.82 14.35 -16.47
CA VAL A 240 -18.49 14.53 -15.05
C VAL A 240 -17.51 15.69 -14.83
N ASN A 241 -17.60 16.32 -13.65
CA ASN A 241 -16.69 17.40 -13.29
C ASN A 241 -15.32 16.86 -12.84
N LEU A 242 -14.25 17.47 -13.36
CA LEU A 242 -12.86 17.08 -13.07
C LEU A 242 -12.02 18.28 -12.64
N PRO A 243 -12.10 18.69 -11.37
CA PRO A 243 -11.30 19.80 -10.85
C PRO A 243 -9.88 19.37 -10.51
N ILE A 244 -8.89 19.93 -11.20
CA ILE A 244 -7.45 19.68 -10.94
C ILE A 244 -6.79 20.98 -10.47
N ASN A 245 -6.00 20.91 -9.39
CA ASN A 245 -5.27 22.03 -8.78
C ASN A 245 -6.16 23.24 -8.44
N ARG A 246 -7.45 23.04 -8.18
CA ARG A 246 -8.40 24.11 -7.85
C ARG A 246 -8.23 24.54 -6.40
N LYS A 247 -7.88 25.82 -6.18
CA LYS A 247 -7.80 26.42 -4.84
C LYS A 247 -9.18 26.65 -4.27
N GLY A 248 -9.31 26.49 -2.94
CA GLY A 248 -10.55 26.74 -2.20
C GLY A 248 -11.61 25.68 -2.37
N ALA A 249 -11.27 24.51 -2.91
CA ALA A 249 -12.14 23.34 -2.84
C ALA A 249 -12.30 22.88 -1.40
N GLU A 250 -13.42 22.24 -1.08
CA GLU A 250 -13.62 21.71 0.27
C GLU A 250 -12.70 20.52 0.57
N ILE A 251 -12.47 19.66 -0.41
CA ILE A 251 -11.79 18.36 -0.24
C ILE A 251 -10.64 18.23 -1.24
N LEU A 252 -9.45 17.82 -0.75
CA LEU A 252 -8.41 17.28 -1.61
C LEU A 252 -8.61 15.76 -1.74
N PHE A 253 -8.78 15.27 -2.97
CA PHE A 253 -8.82 13.84 -3.22
C PHE A 253 -7.43 13.33 -3.63
N ILE A 254 -6.98 12.27 -2.97
CA ILE A 254 -5.73 11.57 -3.27
C ILE A 254 -6.03 10.10 -3.55
N ALA A 255 -5.39 9.51 -4.56
CA ALA A 255 -5.52 8.10 -4.90
C ALA A 255 -4.21 7.56 -5.47
N PRO A 256 -3.97 6.24 -5.43
CA PRO A 256 -2.75 5.67 -5.99
C PRO A 256 -2.68 5.91 -7.50
N SER A 257 -1.51 6.28 -8.01
CA SER A 257 -1.34 6.55 -9.45
C SER A 257 -1.60 5.32 -10.33
N ALA A 258 -1.57 4.11 -9.78
CA ALA A 258 -2.03 2.91 -10.48
C ALA A 258 -3.49 3.04 -10.94
N ASP A 259 -4.35 3.73 -10.20
CA ASP A 259 -5.76 3.92 -10.57
C ASP A 259 -5.93 4.74 -11.86
N TYR A 260 -4.89 5.51 -12.26
CA TYR A 260 -4.92 6.32 -13.49
C TYR A 260 -4.35 5.61 -14.70
N PHE A 261 -3.52 4.57 -14.53
CA PHE A 261 -2.69 4.05 -15.62
C PHE A 261 -2.73 2.53 -15.78
N ALA A 262 -3.41 1.79 -14.90
CA ALA A 262 -3.39 0.34 -14.94
C ALA A 262 -4.79 -0.28 -14.89
N SER A 263 -5.03 -1.31 -15.71
CA SER A 263 -6.17 -2.20 -15.55
C SER A 263 -5.82 -3.28 -14.50
N PRO A 264 -6.74 -3.68 -13.59
CA PRO A 264 -8.16 -3.30 -13.46
C PRO A 264 -8.43 -2.04 -12.62
N HIS A 265 -7.41 -1.28 -12.26
CA HIS A 265 -7.55 -0.10 -11.39
C HIS A 265 -8.38 1.02 -12.04
N TRP A 266 -8.30 1.15 -13.36
CA TRP A 266 -9.00 2.15 -14.15
C TRP A 266 -10.51 2.23 -13.85
N TYR A 267 -11.16 1.10 -13.73
CA TYR A 267 -12.60 1.05 -13.44
C TYR A 267 -12.94 1.57 -12.04
N THR A 268 -12.00 1.48 -11.11
CA THR A 268 -12.14 2.10 -9.78
C THR A 268 -12.13 3.62 -9.89
N LEU A 269 -11.25 4.19 -10.73
CA LEU A 269 -11.21 5.63 -11.01
C LEU A 269 -12.53 6.12 -11.61
N LEU A 270 -13.07 5.41 -12.61
CA LEU A 270 -14.37 5.75 -13.20
C LEU A 270 -15.46 5.76 -12.10
N GLY A 271 -15.44 4.78 -11.20
CA GLY A 271 -16.37 4.72 -10.06
C GLY A 271 -16.26 5.92 -9.13
N TYR A 272 -15.05 6.42 -8.82
CA TYR A 272 -14.88 7.63 -8.02
C TYR A 272 -15.47 8.86 -8.72
N LEU A 273 -15.13 9.09 -9.99
CA LEU A 273 -15.58 10.27 -10.74
C LEU A 273 -17.11 10.29 -10.88
N MET A 274 -17.71 9.14 -11.15
CA MET A 274 -19.16 8.99 -11.21
C MET A 274 -19.82 9.30 -9.87
N LEU A 275 -19.30 8.74 -8.78
CA LEU A 275 -19.77 8.98 -7.42
C LEU A 275 -19.71 10.47 -7.05
N PHE A 276 -18.56 11.11 -7.25
CA PHE A 276 -18.36 12.51 -6.90
C PHE A 276 -19.27 13.45 -7.69
N ASN A 277 -19.48 13.13 -8.97
CA ASN A 277 -20.39 13.90 -9.81
C ASN A 277 -21.85 13.75 -9.35
N GLU A 278 -22.29 12.53 -9.03
CA GLU A 278 -23.68 12.26 -8.61
C GLU A 278 -24.05 13.01 -7.34
N ILE A 279 -23.15 13.08 -6.37
CA ILE A 279 -23.39 13.79 -5.10
C ILE A 279 -23.04 15.27 -5.13
N GLY A 280 -22.53 15.78 -6.27
CA GLY A 280 -22.09 17.18 -6.40
C GLY A 280 -20.97 17.55 -5.44
N LEU A 281 -19.98 16.65 -5.26
CA LEU A 281 -18.89 16.85 -4.30
C LEU A 281 -18.01 18.04 -4.68
N ASP A 282 -17.74 18.91 -3.74
CA ASP A 282 -16.78 20.01 -3.87
C ASP A 282 -15.37 19.53 -3.53
N TYR A 283 -14.62 19.13 -4.55
CA TYR A 283 -13.30 18.53 -4.39
C TYR A 283 -12.30 19.04 -5.44
N THR A 284 -11.05 18.68 -5.26
CA THR A 284 -9.99 18.86 -6.27
C THR A 284 -8.99 17.71 -6.21
N TRP A 285 -8.40 17.35 -7.36
CA TRP A 285 -7.17 16.58 -7.45
C TRP A 285 -5.97 17.50 -7.37
N SER A 286 -4.81 16.94 -6.99
CA SER A 286 -3.52 17.59 -7.21
C SER A 286 -2.67 16.81 -8.19
N ALA A 287 -2.13 17.51 -9.19
CA ALA A 287 -1.13 16.95 -10.11
C ALA A 287 0.28 16.88 -9.49
N TYR A 288 0.47 17.38 -8.26
CA TYR A 288 1.78 17.49 -7.60
C TYR A 288 1.91 16.59 -6.37
N ALA A 289 0.81 16.16 -5.78
CA ALA A 289 0.80 15.25 -4.65
C ALA A 289 -0.48 14.39 -4.71
N SER A 290 -0.51 13.43 -5.62
CA SER A 290 -1.70 12.64 -5.91
C SER A 290 -1.80 11.38 -5.07
N GLU A 291 -0.72 10.94 -4.42
CA GLU A 291 -0.73 9.75 -3.57
C GLU A 291 0.19 9.86 -2.35
N GLY A 292 -0.01 8.96 -1.39
CA GLY A 292 0.73 8.93 -0.13
C GLY A 292 2.14 8.36 -0.25
N GLY A 293 2.98 8.71 0.73
CA GLY A 293 4.40 8.35 0.80
C GLY A 293 4.69 6.97 1.36
N ASN A 294 3.87 5.95 1.07
CA ASN A 294 4.09 4.59 1.53
C ASN A 294 5.43 3.99 1.07
N PHE A 295 5.93 4.36 -0.11
CA PHE A 295 7.25 3.93 -0.58
C PHE A 295 8.39 4.43 0.30
N GLY A 296 8.26 5.62 0.90
CA GLY A 296 9.21 6.11 1.88
C GLY A 296 9.33 5.19 3.10
N LEU A 297 8.21 4.63 3.57
CA LEU A 297 8.20 3.71 4.70
C LEU A 297 8.99 2.43 4.44
N PHE A 298 9.00 1.95 3.20
CA PHE A 298 9.77 0.76 2.81
C PHE A 298 11.28 1.01 2.74
N HIS A 299 11.70 2.27 2.82
CA HIS A 299 13.08 2.72 2.76
C HIS A 299 13.56 3.21 4.13
N SER A 300 12.94 4.28 4.65
CA SER A 300 13.28 4.87 5.94
C SER A 300 12.14 5.74 6.49
N SER A 301 12.09 5.86 7.80
CA SER A 301 11.13 6.73 8.49
C SER A 301 11.30 8.21 8.09
N GLU A 302 12.53 8.64 7.80
CA GLU A 302 12.80 10.01 7.36
C GLU A 302 12.26 10.29 5.95
N LEU A 303 12.45 9.37 5.00
CA LEU A 303 11.89 9.52 3.65
C LEU A 303 10.35 9.46 3.69
N ALA A 304 9.79 8.57 4.51
CA ALA A 304 8.33 8.51 4.72
C ALA A 304 7.77 9.84 5.22
N LYS A 305 8.43 10.44 6.20
CA LYS A 305 8.07 11.76 6.73
C LYS A 305 8.03 12.82 5.61
N ARG A 306 9.07 12.88 4.79
CA ARG A 306 9.20 13.87 3.71
C ARG A 306 8.14 13.71 2.64
N LEU A 307 7.92 12.48 2.18
CA LEU A 307 6.91 12.22 1.16
C LEU A 307 5.49 12.55 1.66
N ASN A 308 5.21 12.25 2.92
CA ASN A 308 3.90 12.54 3.49
C ASN A 308 3.71 14.03 3.81
N HIS A 309 4.78 14.73 4.13
CA HIS A 309 4.73 16.18 4.30
C HIS A 309 4.22 16.91 3.05
N LYS A 310 4.57 16.42 1.85
CA LYS A 310 4.08 16.98 0.58
C LYS A 310 2.56 16.95 0.47
N ILE A 311 1.89 15.94 0.99
CA ILE A 311 0.43 15.85 0.99
C ILE A 311 -0.17 16.99 1.82
N TYR A 312 0.35 17.20 3.02
CA TYR A 312 -0.14 18.29 3.89
C TYR A 312 0.22 19.68 3.35
N ALA A 313 1.42 19.84 2.80
CA ALA A 313 1.81 21.09 2.16
C ALA A 313 0.90 21.42 0.97
N GLU A 314 0.54 20.43 0.16
CA GLU A 314 -0.37 20.59 -0.97
C GLU A 314 -1.80 20.92 -0.50
N ALA A 315 -2.31 20.24 0.51
CA ALA A 315 -3.60 20.53 1.12
C ALA A 315 -3.65 22.00 1.61
N LYS A 316 -2.58 22.46 2.24
CA LYS A 316 -2.44 23.86 2.69
C LYS A 316 -2.37 24.85 1.52
N ARG A 317 -1.59 24.52 0.47
CA ARG A 317 -1.45 25.35 -0.73
C ARG A 317 -2.78 25.52 -1.47
N LEU A 318 -3.56 24.46 -1.55
CA LEU A 318 -4.88 24.46 -2.18
C LEU A 318 -5.97 25.08 -1.28
N GLY A 319 -5.73 25.18 0.02
CA GLY A 319 -6.67 25.76 0.98
C GLY A 319 -7.92 24.90 1.18
N VAL A 320 -7.75 23.56 1.14
CA VAL A 320 -8.83 22.61 1.37
C VAL A 320 -9.11 22.45 2.86
N LYS A 321 -10.31 21.95 3.21
CA LYS A 321 -10.69 21.72 4.60
C LYS A 321 -10.18 20.39 5.14
N TRP A 322 -10.24 19.33 4.35
CA TRP A 322 -9.78 17.98 4.72
C TRP A 322 -9.45 17.14 3.48
N ILE A 323 -8.98 15.92 3.67
CA ILE A 323 -8.47 15.06 2.61
C ILE A 323 -9.30 13.78 2.54
N LEU A 324 -9.72 13.40 1.33
CA LEU A 324 -10.36 12.13 1.02
C LEU A 324 -9.38 11.27 0.25
N GLY A 325 -9.22 10.02 0.62
CA GLY A 325 -8.26 9.13 -0.03
C GLY A 325 -8.90 7.85 -0.57
N GLY A 326 -8.43 7.43 -1.72
CA GLY A 326 -8.91 6.27 -2.47
C GLY A 326 -8.38 4.92 -1.97
N GLU A 327 -8.53 3.88 -2.79
CA GLU A 327 -8.24 2.49 -2.46
C GLU A 327 -6.73 2.15 -2.55
N CYS A 328 -5.97 2.45 -1.50
CA CYS A 328 -4.56 2.07 -1.40
C CYS A 328 -4.21 1.63 0.03
N GLY A 329 -3.94 0.33 0.24
CA GLY A 329 -3.71 -0.20 1.58
C GLY A 329 -2.49 0.37 2.30
N HIS A 330 -1.33 0.41 1.66
CA HIS A 330 -0.10 0.89 2.29
C HIS A 330 -0.12 2.41 2.55
N MET A 331 -0.71 3.19 1.65
CA MET A 331 -0.92 4.63 1.88
C MET A 331 -1.69 4.83 3.19
N TRP A 332 -2.77 4.07 3.39
CA TRP A 332 -3.60 4.17 4.59
C TRP A 332 -2.89 3.72 5.86
N ARG A 333 -1.97 2.74 5.75
CA ARG A 333 -1.12 2.39 6.88
C ARG A 333 -0.27 3.58 7.32
N VAL A 334 0.38 4.26 6.38
CA VAL A 334 1.19 5.43 6.69
C VAL A 334 0.35 6.55 7.27
N ILE A 335 -0.80 6.84 6.67
CA ILE A 335 -1.73 7.87 7.13
C ILE A 335 -2.18 7.57 8.56
N HIS A 336 -2.72 6.40 8.81
CA HIS A 336 -3.34 6.07 10.10
C HIS A 336 -2.36 5.84 11.24
N GLN A 337 -1.16 5.33 10.96
CA GLN A 337 -0.19 4.99 12.00
C GLN A 337 0.89 6.03 12.22
N TYR A 338 1.23 6.81 11.20
CA TYR A 338 2.46 7.59 11.24
C TYR A 338 2.30 9.05 10.86
N MET A 339 1.19 9.46 10.22
CA MET A 339 1.10 10.77 9.60
C MET A 339 1.20 11.92 10.64
N ASP A 340 0.44 11.84 11.71
CA ASP A 340 0.47 12.79 12.82
C ASP A 340 1.78 12.72 13.62
N THR A 341 2.35 11.53 13.77
CA THR A 341 3.64 11.32 14.43
C THR A 341 4.80 11.91 13.62
N PHE A 342 4.77 11.75 12.31
CA PHE A 342 5.85 12.22 11.43
C PHE A 342 5.77 13.70 11.15
N ASN A 343 4.59 14.25 10.94
CA ASN A 343 4.38 15.60 10.45
C ASN A 343 3.73 16.53 11.49
N GLY A 344 3.40 16.01 12.66
CA GLY A 344 2.65 16.72 13.69
C GLY A 344 1.15 16.78 13.38
N PRO A 345 0.36 17.36 14.30
CA PRO A 345 -1.08 17.45 14.13
C PRO A 345 -1.44 18.32 12.92
N ALA A 346 -2.50 17.94 12.22
CA ALA A 346 -2.98 18.63 11.03
C ALA A 346 -4.01 19.73 11.38
N ASP A 347 -3.74 20.55 12.40
CA ASP A 347 -4.69 21.53 12.95
C ASP A 347 -5.03 22.67 11.98
N PHE A 348 -4.28 22.81 10.89
CA PHE A 348 -4.60 23.73 9.80
C PHE A 348 -5.73 23.21 8.89
N LEU A 349 -6.13 21.95 9.05
CA LEU A 349 -7.28 21.33 8.41
C LEU A 349 -8.44 21.20 9.40
N GLU A 350 -9.67 21.23 8.90
CA GLU A 350 -10.87 21.02 9.71
C GLU A 350 -11.05 19.53 10.07
N VAL A 351 -11.78 19.26 11.14
CA VAL A 351 -12.23 17.89 11.44
C VAL A 351 -13.13 17.43 10.31
N PRO A 352 -12.84 16.28 9.66
CA PRO A 352 -13.59 15.85 8.50
C PRO A 352 -15.07 15.63 8.82
N LYS A 353 -15.91 16.29 8.06
CA LYS A 353 -17.36 16.20 8.12
C LYS A 353 -17.92 16.06 6.71
N SER A 354 -18.78 15.08 6.50
CA SER A 354 -19.44 14.90 5.20
C SER A 354 -20.27 16.13 4.82
N PRO A 355 -20.00 16.78 3.68
CA PRO A 355 -20.81 17.92 3.23
C PRO A 355 -22.22 17.47 2.77
N ILE A 356 -22.44 16.17 2.56
CA ILE A 356 -23.69 15.61 2.04
C ILE A 356 -24.61 15.09 3.16
N THR A 357 -24.04 14.43 4.17
CA THR A 357 -24.79 13.80 5.25
C THR A 357 -24.69 14.53 6.58
N GLY A 358 -23.64 15.31 6.76
CA GLY A 358 -23.31 15.96 8.03
C GLY A 358 -22.59 15.07 9.04
N THR A 359 -22.27 13.82 8.67
CA THR A 359 -21.54 12.85 9.52
C THR A 359 -20.12 13.34 9.79
N VAL A 360 -19.70 13.33 11.06
CA VAL A 360 -18.30 13.57 11.47
C VAL A 360 -17.56 12.25 11.43
N PHE A 361 -16.40 12.21 10.75
CA PHE A 361 -15.57 11.01 10.64
C PHE A 361 -14.59 10.93 11.82
N GLU A 362 -14.99 10.19 12.84
CA GLU A 362 -14.25 10.11 14.11
C GLU A 362 -12.83 9.53 13.96
N ASN A 363 -12.65 8.53 13.09
CA ASN A 363 -11.35 7.92 12.82
C ASN A 363 -10.34 8.88 12.15
N ALA A 364 -10.80 9.98 11.57
CA ALA A 364 -9.99 10.93 10.85
C ALA A 364 -9.64 12.20 11.65
N GLN A 365 -9.94 12.23 12.96
CA GLN A 365 -9.76 13.45 13.76
C GLN A 365 -8.31 13.92 13.88
N SER A 366 -7.33 13.02 13.95
CA SER A 366 -5.92 13.39 14.05
C SER A 366 -5.29 13.67 12.69
N THR A 367 -5.56 12.84 11.70
CA THR A 367 -4.92 12.92 10.38
C THR A 367 -5.63 13.82 9.40
N ARG A 368 -6.90 14.14 9.66
CA ARG A 368 -7.78 14.92 8.76
C ARG A 368 -7.98 14.26 7.39
N MET A 369 -7.80 12.95 7.33
CA MET A 369 -7.92 12.13 6.11
C MET A 369 -8.95 11.04 6.30
N VAL A 370 -9.95 10.95 5.40
CA VAL A 370 -11.04 9.98 5.41
C VAL A 370 -10.81 8.95 4.31
N HIS A 371 -11.04 7.66 4.60
CA HIS A 371 -11.02 6.62 3.57
C HIS A 371 -12.28 6.67 2.72
N ILE A 372 -12.15 6.51 1.41
CA ILE A 372 -13.28 6.53 0.47
C ILE A 372 -14.39 5.53 0.85
N ALA A 373 -14.05 4.39 1.46
CA ALA A 373 -15.05 3.43 1.89
C ALA A 373 -15.87 3.92 3.11
N GLU A 374 -15.26 4.64 4.06
CA GLU A 374 -16.00 5.27 5.16
C GLU A 374 -16.99 6.30 4.59
N PHE A 375 -16.51 7.12 3.65
CA PHE A 375 -17.33 8.13 2.99
C PHE A 375 -18.48 7.51 2.18
N THR A 376 -18.19 6.49 1.37
CA THR A 376 -19.21 5.84 0.53
C THR A 376 -20.22 5.05 1.35
N SER A 377 -19.77 4.35 2.42
CA SER A 377 -20.71 3.63 3.30
C SER A 377 -21.66 4.60 4.02
N ASP A 378 -21.16 5.77 4.43
CA ASP A 378 -21.98 6.83 5.01
C ASP A 378 -23.04 7.34 4.03
N LEU A 379 -22.67 7.57 2.78
CA LEU A 379 -23.61 7.98 1.73
C LEU A 379 -24.72 6.94 1.51
N ILE A 380 -24.36 5.66 1.45
CA ILE A 380 -25.33 4.56 1.27
C ILE A 380 -26.24 4.47 2.50
N TYR A 381 -25.67 4.50 3.71
CA TYR A 381 -26.41 4.41 4.95
C TYR A 381 -27.45 5.52 5.08
N ASN A 382 -27.13 6.73 4.64
CA ASN A 382 -28.02 7.88 4.66
C ASN A 382 -28.91 8.01 3.40
N GLY A 383 -28.96 6.98 2.54
CA GLY A 383 -29.83 6.95 1.37
C GLY A 383 -29.53 8.02 0.31
N LYS A 384 -28.27 8.46 0.21
CA LYS A 384 -27.84 9.52 -0.72
C LYS A 384 -27.52 8.99 -2.12
N LEU A 385 -27.46 7.68 -2.30
CA LEU A 385 -27.13 7.05 -3.58
C LEU A 385 -28.30 6.19 -4.05
N LYS A 386 -28.64 6.31 -5.33
CA LYS A 386 -29.55 5.39 -6.00
C LYS A 386 -28.71 4.28 -6.64
N LEU A 387 -28.92 3.04 -6.19
CA LEU A 387 -28.15 1.88 -6.62
C LEU A 387 -29.01 0.85 -7.33
N ALA A 388 -28.47 0.23 -8.36
CA ALA A 388 -29.03 -0.90 -9.11
C ALA A 388 -28.08 -2.10 -8.99
N PRO A 389 -28.15 -2.90 -7.90
CA PRO A 389 -27.24 -4.03 -7.67
C PRO A 389 -27.27 -5.08 -8.78
N SER A 390 -28.35 -5.17 -9.55
CA SER A 390 -28.48 -6.07 -10.71
C SER A 390 -27.42 -5.83 -11.80
N ARG A 391 -26.84 -4.64 -11.87
CA ARG A 391 -25.77 -4.33 -12.82
C ARG A 391 -24.45 -5.08 -12.53
N ASN A 392 -24.35 -5.74 -11.37
CA ASN A 392 -23.24 -6.60 -10.99
C ASN A 392 -23.61 -8.09 -10.94
N ASP A 393 -24.79 -8.50 -11.45
CA ASP A 393 -25.29 -9.89 -11.33
C ASP A 393 -24.46 -10.93 -12.10
N LYS A 394 -23.64 -10.49 -13.07
CA LYS A 394 -22.65 -11.34 -13.76
C LYS A 394 -21.67 -11.98 -12.76
N TRP A 395 -21.41 -11.33 -11.64
CA TRP A 395 -20.39 -11.74 -10.69
C TRP A 395 -20.96 -12.30 -9.39
N LYS A 396 -20.40 -13.43 -8.99
CA LYS A 396 -20.49 -13.97 -7.63
C LYS A 396 -19.23 -13.54 -6.88
N ILE A 397 -19.39 -12.65 -5.92
CA ILE A 397 -18.32 -11.85 -5.35
C ILE A 397 -17.89 -12.39 -3.99
N THR A 398 -16.59 -12.41 -3.74
CA THR A 398 -16.02 -12.44 -2.40
C THR A 398 -15.14 -11.22 -2.16
N PHE A 399 -14.78 -10.93 -0.92
CA PHE A 399 -13.99 -9.77 -0.56
C PHE A 399 -12.64 -10.16 0.04
N HIS A 400 -11.57 -9.64 -0.54
CA HIS A 400 -10.26 -9.69 0.04
C HIS A 400 -10.04 -8.49 0.96
N ASP A 401 -10.07 -8.72 2.27
CA ASP A 401 -9.68 -7.70 3.23
C ASP A 401 -8.23 -7.29 2.99
N SER A 402 -8.03 -6.11 2.43
CA SER A 402 -6.70 -5.56 2.21
C SER A 402 -6.00 -5.37 3.56
N CYS A 403 -4.81 -5.94 3.71
CA CYS A 403 -4.20 -6.17 5.03
C CYS A 403 -3.99 -4.90 5.87
N ASN A 404 -3.66 -3.78 5.25
CA ASN A 404 -3.42 -2.53 5.97
C ASN A 404 -4.72 -1.79 6.35
N PRO A 405 -5.71 -1.57 5.47
CA PRO A 405 -7.01 -1.05 5.90
C PRO A 405 -7.64 -1.87 7.01
N ALA A 406 -7.62 -3.20 6.89
CA ALA A 406 -8.20 -4.08 7.90
C ALA A 406 -7.48 -3.99 9.26
N ARG A 407 -6.13 -4.06 9.29
CA ARG A 407 -5.38 -4.13 10.57
C ARG A 407 -4.93 -2.78 11.11
N SER A 408 -4.71 -1.79 10.25
CA SER A 408 -4.25 -0.47 10.70
C SER A 408 -5.40 0.47 11.02
N MET A 409 -6.52 0.34 10.31
CA MET A 409 -7.68 1.22 10.46
C MET A 409 -8.88 0.54 11.15
N GLY A 410 -8.93 -0.80 11.16
CA GLY A 410 -10.13 -1.51 11.58
C GLY A 410 -11.28 -1.39 10.56
N LEU A 411 -10.97 -1.07 9.30
CA LEU A 411 -11.95 -0.93 8.23
C LEU A 411 -12.38 -2.31 7.75
N LEU A 412 -13.36 -2.89 8.44
CA LEU A 412 -13.77 -4.28 8.29
C LEU A 412 -15.18 -4.41 7.70
N GLU A 413 -16.11 -3.61 8.16
CA GLU A 413 -17.52 -3.75 7.80
C GLU A 413 -17.99 -2.77 6.71
N GLU A 414 -17.37 -1.59 6.60
CA GLU A 414 -17.72 -0.59 5.60
C GLU A 414 -17.61 -1.13 4.17
N PRO A 415 -16.52 -1.83 3.77
CA PRO A 415 -16.42 -2.44 2.46
C PRO A 415 -17.52 -3.50 2.22
N ARG A 416 -17.80 -4.30 3.24
CA ARG A 416 -18.86 -5.33 3.18
C ARG A 416 -20.23 -4.71 3.02
N TYR A 417 -20.46 -3.62 3.75
CA TYR A 417 -21.72 -2.87 3.65
C TYR A 417 -21.89 -2.30 2.24
N ILE A 418 -20.85 -1.72 1.64
CA ILE A 418 -20.88 -1.24 0.26
C ILE A 418 -21.18 -2.38 -0.70
N ILE A 419 -20.42 -3.50 -0.63
CA ILE A 419 -20.59 -4.63 -1.54
C ILE A 419 -22.00 -5.21 -1.45
N LYS A 420 -22.55 -5.40 -0.25
CA LYS A 420 -23.90 -5.92 -0.04
C LYS A 420 -25.00 -5.01 -0.59
N ASN A 421 -24.74 -3.70 -0.72
CA ASN A 421 -25.68 -2.75 -1.31
C ASN A 421 -25.50 -2.54 -2.82
N THR A 422 -24.33 -2.95 -3.36
CA THR A 422 -24.00 -2.83 -4.78
C THR A 422 -24.08 -4.15 -5.54
N CYS A 423 -24.18 -5.29 -4.85
CA CYS A 423 -24.18 -6.62 -5.43
C CYS A 423 -25.22 -7.53 -4.75
N ARG A 424 -25.80 -8.46 -5.52
CA ARG A 424 -26.79 -9.43 -5.00
C ARG A 424 -26.12 -10.71 -4.49
N ALA A 425 -24.97 -11.10 -5.03
CA ALA A 425 -24.29 -12.35 -4.75
C ALA A 425 -22.93 -12.10 -4.08
N PHE A 426 -22.92 -12.06 -2.75
CA PHE A 426 -21.72 -11.89 -1.93
C PHE A 426 -21.51 -13.08 -0.99
N TYR A 427 -20.30 -13.65 -0.99
CA TYR A 427 -19.93 -14.83 -0.22
C TYR A 427 -18.62 -14.59 0.55
N GLU A 428 -18.66 -14.81 1.87
CA GLU A 428 -17.46 -14.68 2.71
C GLU A 428 -16.54 -15.89 2.57
N MET A 429 -15.24 -15.63 2.56
CA MET A 429 -14.21 -16.67 2.72
C MET A 429 -14.22 -17.24 4.15
N PRO A 430 -13.48 -18.35 4.41
CA PRO A 430 -13.39 -18.91 5.77
C PRO A 430 -12.99 -17.88 6.83
N GLU A 431 -13.62 -17.92 8.00
CA GLU A 431 -13.50 -16.93 9.08
C GLU A 431 -12.05 -16.66 9.51
N ASN A 432 -11.19 -17.67 9.50
CA ASN A 432 -9.77 -17.54 9.84
C ASN A 432 -8.91 -16.89 8.74
N THR A 433 -9.51 -16.46 7.65
CA THR A 433 -8.85 -15.87 6.46
C THR A 433 -9.38 -14.49 6.08
N ILE A 434 -10.30 -13.93 6.86
CA ILE A 434 -10.95 -12.63 6.62
C ILE A 434 -10.71 -11.65 7.77
N ARG A 435 -11.14 -10.42 7.59
CA ARG A 435 -11.01 -9.32 8.55
C ARG A 435 -9.56 -9.17 9.03
N GLU A 436 -9.34 -8.98 10.32
CA GLU A 436 -7.99 -8.86 10.90
C GLU A 436 -7.12 -10.12 10.70
N LYS A 437 -7.75 -11.29 10.48
CA LYS A 437 -7.04 -12.55 10.20
C LYS A 437 -6.72 -12.77 8.72
N THR A 438 -7.01 -11.80 7.87
CA THR A 438 -6.79 -11.91 6.41
C THR A 438 -5.39 -12.34 6.05
N PHE A 439 -5.24 -13.17 5.02
CA PHE A 439 -3.95 -13.44 4.39
C PHE A 439 -3.61 -12.35 3.38
N CYS A 440 -2.33 -12.11 3.20
CA CYS A 440 -1.82 -11.13 2.26
C CYS A 440 -1.97 -11.60 0.80
N CYS A 441 -2.03 -10.65 -0.13
CA CYS A 441 -1.93 -10.90 -1.57
C CYS A 441 -0.54 -11.41 -2.02
N GLY A 442 0.46 -11.32 -1.15
CA GLY A 442 1.84 -11.72 -1.44
C GLY A 442 2.76 -10.62 -1.98
N SER A 443 2.28 -9.39 -2.16
CA SER A 443 3.00 -8.38 -2.96
C SER A 443 3.25 -7.03 -2.28
N GLY A 444 2.88 -6.85 -1.03
CA GLY A 444 3.08 -5.58 -0.34
C GLY A 444 4.54 -5.21 -0.09
N ALA A 445 4.77 -3.97 0.33
CA ALA A 445 6.06 -3.45 0.83
C ALA A 445 7.24 -3.60 -0.14
N GLY A 446 7.05 -3.21 -1.40
CA GLY A 446 8.10 -3.23 -2.42
C GLY A 446 8.24 -4.56 -3.18
N LEU A 447 7.37 -5.54 -2.92
CA LEU A 447 7.39 -6.84 -3.61
C LEU A 447 6.54 -6.86 -4.90
N GLY A 448 5.95 -5.72 -5.30
CA GLY A 448 5.02 -5.65 -6.42
C GLY A 448 5.62 -5.85 -7.82
N ALA A 449 6.94 -5.82 -7.96
CA ALA A 449 7.62 -5.95 -9.25
C ALA A 449 7.57 -7.38 -9.82
N ASP A 450 7.63 -7.50 -11.14
CA ASP A 450 7.50 -8.78 -11.84
C ASP A 450 8.69 -9.72 -11.58
N GLU A 451 9.85 -9.18 -11.29
CA GLU A 451 11.04 -9.95 -10.89
C GLU A 451 10.81 -10.74 -9.59
N ASN A 452 9.83 -10.32 -8.80
CA ASN A 452 9.44 -10.98 -7.55
C ASN A 452 8.27 -11.95 -7.73
N ILE A 453 7.86 -12.27 -8.96
CA ILE A 453 6.64 -13.05 -9.23
C ILE A 453 6.61 -14.38 -8.46
N GLU A 454 7.73 -15.08 -8.37
CA GLU A 454 7.81 -16.33 -7.63
C GLU A 454 7.55 -16.14 -6.12
N VAL A 455 8.17 -15.15 -5.51
CA VAL A 455 7.96 -14.81 -4.09
C VAL A 455 6.50 -14.42 -3.85
N ARG A 456 5.93 -13.64 -4.79
CA ARG A 456 4.52 -13.22 -4.75
C ARG A 456 3.57 -14.39 -4.81
N LEU A 457 3.74 -15.31 -5.75
CA LEU A 457 2.90 -16.49 -5.93
C LEU A 457 2.97 -17.43 -4.73
N ARG A 458 4.15 -17.64 -4.16
CA ARG A 458 4.31 -18.42 -2.92
C ARG A 458 3.68 -17.71 -1.73
N GLY A 459 3.97 -16.42 -1.58
CA GLY A 459 3.43 -15.63 -0.48
C GLY A 459 1.91 -15.47 -0.53
N GLY A 460 1.33 -15.46 -1.73
CA GLY A 460 -0.12 -15.38 -1.93
C GLY A 460 -0.87 -16.71 -1.80
N LEU A 461 -0.17 -17.85 -1.76
CA LEU A 461 -0.77 -19.18 -1.76
C LEU A 461 -1.92 -19.37 -0.74
N PRO A 462 -1.78 -18.98 0.55
CA PRO A 462 -2.88 -19.14 1.51
C PRO A 462 -4.12 -18.32 1.14
N ARG A 463 -3.95 -17.15 0.50
CA ARG A 463 -5.04 -16.35 -0.02
C ARG A 463 -5.72 -17.04 -1.20
N ALA A 464 -4.94 -17.58 -2.12
CA ALA A 464 -5.46 -18.33 -3.25
C ALA A 464 -6.32 -19.52 -2.79
N TYR A 465 -5.88 -20.26 -1.76
CA TYR A 465 -6.66 -21.38 -1.20
C TYR A 465 -7.97 -20.94 -0.56
N ALA A 466 -7.99 -19.80 0.12
CA ALA A 466 -9.24 -19.26 0.67
C ALA A 466 -10.25 -18.89 -0.43
N VAL A 467 -9.77 -18.34 -1.56
CA VAL A 467 -10.60 -18.04 -2.73
C VAL A 467 -11.03 -19.33 -3.44
N LYS A 468 -10.14 -20.31 -3.59
CA LYS A 468 -10.47 -21.62 -4.14
C LYS A 468 -11.63 -22.27 -3.41
N TYR A 469 -11.63 -22.22 -2.08
CA TYR A 469 -12.71 -22.76 -1.26
C TYR A 469 -14.08 -22.16 -1.62
N VAL A 470 -14.19 -20.83 -1.71
CA VAL A 470 -15.47 -20.18 -2.05
C VAL A 470 -15.85 -20.33 -3.51
N LYS A 471 -14.85 -20.44 -4.41
CA LYS A 471 -15.09 -20.77 -5.82
C LYS A 471 -15.73 -22.15 -5.96
N GLU A 472 -15.15 -23.16 -5.34
CA GLU A 472 -15.66 -24.54 -5.40
C GLU A 472 -17.02 -24.69 -4.73
N LYS A 473 -17.24 -23.98 -3.60
CA LYS A 473 -18.46 -24.10 -2.81
C LYS A 473 -19.65 -23.28 -3.36
N TYR A 474 -19.38 -22.09 -3.88
CA TYR A 474 -20.44 -21.12 -4.23
C TYR A 474 -20.38 -20.66 -5.69
N GLY A 475 -19.33 -21.05 -6.42
CA GLY A 475 -19.10 -20.60 -7.79
C GLY A 475 -18.64 -19.15 -7.88
N VAL A 476 -17.93 -18.64 -6.86
CA VAL A 476 -17.34 -17.30 -6.88
C VAL A 476 -16.42 -17.16 -8.10
N ASN A 477 -16.59 -16.06 -8.83
CA ASN A 477 -15.79 -15.73 -10.01
C ASN A 477 -15.12 -14.34 -9.94
N MET A 478 -15.42 -13.54 -8.90
CA MET A 478 -14.86 -12.21 -8.71
C MET A 478 -14.37 -12.00 -7.27
N VAL A 479 -13.19 -11.41 -7.12
CA VAL A 479 -12.64 -10.95 -5.84
C VAL A 479 -12.58 -9.43 -5.83
N ALA A 480 -13.37 -8.80 -4.97
CA ALA A 480 -13.27 -7.37 -4.71
C ALA A 480 -12.18 -7.09 -3.67
N CYS A 481 -11.43 -5.99 -3.83
CA CYS A 481 -10.42 -5.54 -2.88
C CYS A 481 -10.32 -4.01 -2.84
N MET A 482 -9.64 -3.47 -1.81
CA MET A 482 -9.49 -2.02 -1.59
C MET A 482 -8.04 -1.59 -1.51
N CYS A 483 -7.20 -2.12 -2.36
CA CYS A 483 -5.77 -1.77 -2.38
C CYS A 483 -5.22 -1.87 -3.80
N ALA A 484 -4.51 -0.85 -4.24
CA ALA A 484 -3.90 -0.84 -5.56
C ALA A 484 -2.96 -2.05 -5.77
N ILE A 485 -2.14 -2.39 -4.77
CA ILE A 485 -1.25 -3.55 -4.90
C ILE A 485 -2.02 -4.88 -4.95
N ASP A 486 -3.18 -4.98 -4.31
CA ASP A 486 -4.01 -6.19 -4.40
C ASP A 486 -4.58 -6.33 -5.82
N LYS A 487 -5.08 -5.23 -6.41
CA LYS A 487 -5.57 -5.21 -7.80
C LYS A 487 -4.50 -5.62 -8.82
N ALA A 488 -3.22 -5.29 -8.56
CA ALA A 488 -2.10 -5.70 -9.41
C ALA A 488 -1.59 -7.13 -9.13
N ALA A 489 -1.70 -7.60 -7.90
CA ALA A 489 -1.06 -8.84 -7.47
C ALA A 489 -1.98 -10.07 -7.52
N LEU A 490 -3.27 -9.88 -7.27
CA LEU A 490 -4.22 -10.98 -7.22
C LEU A 490 -4.52 -11.61 -8.59
N PRO A 491 -4.60 -10.86 -9.72
CA PRO A 491 -4.82 -11.49 -11.02
C PRO A 491 -3.79 -12.55 -11.36
N PRO A 492 -2.47 -12.29 -11.40
CA PRO A 492 -1.49 -13.34 -11.70
C PRO A 492 -1.43 -14.44 -10.63
N LEU A 493 -1.76 -14.13 -9.36
CA LEU A 493 -1.87 -15.14 -8.32
C LEU A 493 -2.99 -16.13 -8.61
N PHE A 494 -4.16 -15.63 -9.01
CA PHE A 494 -5.32 -16.50 -9.29
C PHE A 494 -5.18 -17.20 -10.62
N GLU A 495 -4.61 -16.58 -11.63
CA GLU A 495 -4.32 -17.25 -12.89
C GLU A 495 -3.47 -18.51 -12.67
N TYR A 496 -2.51 -18.44 -11.76
CA TYR A 496 -1.63 -19.57 -11.45
C TYR A 496 -2.28 -20.63 -10.54
N TRP A 497 -2.95 -20.23 -9.44
CA TRP A 497 -3.43 -21.13 -8.41
C TRP A 497 -4.92 -21.48 -8.52
N VAL A 498 -5.75 -20.61 -9.05
CA VAL A 498 -7.22 -20.71 -9.05
C VAL A 498 -7.79 -20.08 -10.33
N PRO A 499 -7.46 -20.56 -11.52
CA PRO A 499 -7.83 -19.92 -12.79
C PRO A 499 -9.33 -19.60 -12.89
N GLY A 500 -9.69 -18.54 -13.61
CA GLY A 500 -11.07 -18.12 -13.80
C GLY A 500 -11.65 -17.31 -12.64
N ILE A 501 -10.79 -16.63 -11.87
CA ILE A 501 -11.17 -15.60 -10.90
C ILE A 501 -10.72 -14.24 -11.42
N GLU A 502 -11.65 -13.31 -11.50
CA GLU A 502 -11.38 -11.90 -11.81
C GLU A 502 -11.19 -11.08 -10.54
N VAL A 503 -10.61 -9.88 -10.69
CA VAL A 503 -10.37 -8.95 -9.57
C VAL A 503 -10.92 -7.58 -9.90
N CYS A 504 -11.55 -6.92 -8.92
CA CYS A 504 -12.08 -5.57 -9.05
C CYS A 504 -11.80 -4.71 -7.80
N GLY A 505 -11.88 -3.40 -7.94
CA GLY A 505 -12.00 -2.48 -6.81
C GLY A 505 -13.44 -2.44 -6.28
N VAL A 506 -13.60 -2.04 -5.03
CA VAL A 506 -14.95 -1.86 -4.46
C VAL A 506 -15.68 -0.72 -5.18
N HIS A 507 -14.98 0.35 -5.55
CA HIS A 507 -15.60 1.49 -6.27
C HIS A 507 -15.87 1.21 -7.75
N GLU A 508 -15.31 0.17 -8.35
CA GLU A 508 -15.80 -0.35 -9.62
C GLU A 508 -17.23 -0.90 -9.46
N LEU A 509 -17.49 -1.68 -8.40
CA LEU A 509 -18.82 -2.19 -8.12
C LEU A 509 -19.83 -1.06 -7.79
N VAL A 510 -19.36 -0.02 -7.09
CA VAL A 510 -20.16 1.19 -6.84
C VAL A 510 -20.52 1.87 -8.16
N GLY A 511 -19.54 2.13 -9.03
CA GLY A 511 -19.74 2.79 -10.32
C GLY A 511 -20.67 2.02 -11.26
N ASN A 512 -20.58 0.69 -11.25
CA ASN A 512 -21.52 -0.17 -11.97
C ASN A 512 -22.94 -0.01 -11.43
N ALA A 513 -23.13 -0.14 -10.12
CA ALA A 513 -24.45 -0.11 -9.49
C ALA A 513 -25.06 1.30 -9.44
N LEU A 514 -24.27 2.36 -9.50
CA LEU A 514 -24.73 3.74 -9.38
C LEU A 514 -25.65 4.11 -10.54
N VAL A 515 -26.84 4.64 -10.21
CA VAL A 515 -27.80 5.20 -11.17
C VAL A 515 -27.68 6.73 -11.09
N MET A 516 -26.96 7.31 -12.04
CA MET A 516 -26.72 8.75 -12.08
C MET A 516 -27.94 9.52 -12.58
N LYS A 517 -28.17 10.69 -12.03
CA LYS A 517 -29.28 11.55 -12.43
C LYS A 517 -29.12 12.01 -13.87
N GLY A 518 -30.08 11.62 -14.73
CA GLY A 518 -30.07 11.97 -16.15
C GLY A 518 -29.18 11.07 -17.03
N GLU A 519 -28.69 9.93 -16.48
CA GLU A 519 -27.95 8.98 -17.31
C GLU A 519 -28.84 8.37 -18.39
N LYS A 520 -28.26 8.10 -19.58
CA LYS A 520 -28.90 7.27 -20.60
C LYS A 520 -29.01 5.83 -20.10
N GLU A 521 -29.91 5.04 -20.68
CA GLU A 521 -29.99 3.62 -20.38
C GLU A 521 -28.63 2.95 -20.61
N ARG A 522 -28.09 2.36 -19.54
CA ARG A 522 -26.81 1.65 -19.61
C ARG A 522 -27.02 0.21 -20.04
N THR A 523 -26.33 -0.20 -21.08
CA THR A 523 -26.33 -1.56 -21.60
C THR A 523 -25.10 -2.36 -21.21
N THR A 524 -24.04 -1.69 -20.73
CA THR A 524 -22.77 -2.30 -20.34
C THR A 524 -22.32 -1.84 -18.96
N ASN A 525 -21.51 -2.67 -18.29
CA ASN A 525 -20.77 -2.29 -17.10
C ASN A 525 -19.56 -1.40 -17.46
N LEU A 526 -18.76 -0.99 -16.45
CA LEU A 526 -17.57 -0.16 -16.67
C LEU A 526 -16.49 -0.85 -17.52
N ARG A 527 -16.51 -2.17 -17.64
CA ARG A 527 -15.59 -2.96 -18.48
C ARG A 527 -16.07 -3.09 -19.93
N GLY A 528 -17.20 -2.47 -20.30
CA GLY A 528 -17.84 -2.62 -21.60
C GLY A 528 -18.55 -3.95 -21.83
N GLU A 529 -18.78 -4.73 -20.78
CA GLU A 529 -19.46 -6.01 -20.86
C GLU A 529 -20.98 -5.83 -20.71
N PRO A 530 -21.82 -6.63 -21.41
CA PRO A 530 -23.27 -6.54 -21.31
C PRO A 530 -23.77 -6.70 -19.85
N LEU A 531 -24.75 -5.89 -19.47
CA LEU A 531 -25.41 -5.97 -18.14
C LEU A 531 -26.42 -7.11 -18.05
N HIS A 532 -26.95 -7.57 -19.19
CA HIS A 532 -27.95 -8.63 -19.29
C HIS A 532 -27.49 -9.59 -20.40
N GLU A 533 -27.27 -10.83 -20.06
CA GLU A 533 -27.25 -11.99 -20.95
C GLU A 533 -28.41 -12.91 -20.60
#